data_5a4d372dca2126504cf330556ef89fb2
#
_entry.id   5a4d372dca2126504cf330556ef89fb2
#
_cell.length_a   1.000
_cell.length_b   1.000
_cell.length_c   1.000
_cell.angle_alpha   90.00
_cell.angle_beta   90.00
_cell.angle_gamma   90.00
#
_symmetry.space_group_name_H-M   'P 1'
#
loop_
_entity.id
_entity.type
_entity.pdbx_description
1 polymer ?
#
loop_
_entity_poly.entity_id
_entity_poly.type
_entity_poly.pdbx_seq_one_letter_code
_entity_poly.pdbx_strand_id
1 'polypeptide(L)'
;MLSTRSDAQELAQYQWKHRVIILCGDSHSDSYQKQLNMLSAEELDAKFADRKLILIKDSKEHCDDVFKIMLYGLDGGMKLSSSTVVKAQEIFDLIDSMPMRRAEIMRRNGKS
;
A
#
# COMPACT_ATOMS: atom_id res chain seq x y z
N MET A 1 -20.07 5.37 19.64
CA MET A 1 -19.57 5.51 19.45
C MET A 1 -18.95 5.42 18.83
N LEU A 2 -18.64 5.59 18.44
CA LEU A 2 -18.10 5.49 17.86
C LEU A 2 -17.02 5.60 17.79
N SER A 3 -16.62 5.16 17.86
CA SER A 3 -15.40 5.39 17.96
C SER A 3 -14.74 5.42 16.76
N THR A 4 -14.17 6.38 16.46
CA THR A 4 -13.42 6.41 15.33
C THR A 4 -12.10 5.98 15.65
N ARG A 5 -11.53 5.12 14.91
CA ARG A 5 -10.18 4.81 15.05
C ARG A 5 -9.37 5.87 14.47
N SER A 6 -8.26 6.25 15.07
CA SER A 6 -7.27 7.11 14.44
C SER A 6 -6.59 6.35 13.32
N ASP A 7 -6.02 7.08 12.37
CA ASP A 7 -5.30 6.45 11.28
C ASP A 7 -4.07 5.70 11.79
N ALA A 8 -3.45 6.19 12.86
CA ALA A 8 -2.33 5.47 13.46
C ALA A 8 -2.77 4.11 13.96
N GLN A 9 -3.95 4.05 14.56
CA GLN A 9 -4.50 2.77 14.99
C GLN A 9 -4.83 1.89 13.81
N GLU A 10 -5.30 2.51 12.74
CA GLU A 10 -5.62 1.77 11.54
C GLU A 10 -4.39 1.08 10.97
N LEU A 11 -3.28 1.81 10.87
CA LEU A 11 -2.04 1.22 10.38
C LEU A 11 -1.50 0.18 11.35
N ALA A 12 -1.64 0.43 12.65
CA ALA A 12 -1.12 -0.49 13.65
C ALA A 12 -1.78 -1.86 13.54
N GLN A 13 -3.06 -1.90 13.19
CA GLN A 13 -3.75 -3.19 13.07
C GLN A 13 -3.23 -4.03 11.92
N TYR A 14 -2.58 -3.39 10.94
CA TYR A 14 -2.03 -4.12 9.80
C TYR A 14 -0.55 -4.48 9.97
N GLN A 15 0.11 -3.88 10.95
CA GLN A 15 1.53 -4.15 11.16
C GLN A 15 1.75 -5.65 11.34
N TRP A 16 2.74 -6.17 10.63
CA TRP A 16 3.09 -7.59 10.60
C TRP A 16 2.07 -8.47 9.89
N LYS A 17 0.96 -7.90 9.43
CA LYS A 17 -0.06 -8.66 8.72
C LYS A 17 -0.16 -8.28 7.26
N HIS A 18 -0.05 -7.00 6.98
CA HIS A 18 -0.22 -6.50 5.62
C HIS A 18 0.72 -5.35 5.34
N ARG A 19 1.13 -5.24 4.08
CA ARG A 19 1.73 -4.03 3.57
C ARG A 19 0.59 -3.15 3.11
N VAL A 20 0.75 -1.84 3.25
CA VAL A 20 -0.37 -0.92 3.04
C VAL A 20 0.03 0.20 2.07
N ILE A 21 -0.82 0.43 1.08
CA ILE A 21 -0.72 1.62 0.24
C ILE A 21 -1.80 2.58 0.71
N ILE A 22 -1.42 3.82 0.98
CA ILE A 22 -2.39 4.87 1.30
C ILE A 22 -2.42 5.84 0.14
N LEU A 23 -3.60 6.05 -0.42
CA LEU A 23 -3.81 6.97 -1.53
C LEU A 23 -4.60 8.18 -1.05
N CYS A 24 -4.03 9.36 -1.25
CA CYS A 24 -4.59 10.61 -0.79
C CYS A 24 -4.87 11.55 -1.95
N GLY A 25 -5.80 12.47 -1.76
CA GLY A 25 -6.05 13.53 -2.71
C GLY A 25 -7.52 13.70 -3.01
N ASP A 26 -7.80 14.67 -3.88
CA ASP A 26 -9.14 14.91 -4.34
C ASP A 26 -9.56 13.77 -5.27
N SER A 27 -10.61 13.06 -4.89
CA SER A 27 -11.05 11.88 -5.64
C SER A 27 -11.51 12.22 -7.06
N HIS A 28 -11.73 13.49 -7.35
CA HIS A 28 -12.13 13.94 -8.68
C HIS A 28 -10.93 14.35 -9.54
N SER A 29 -9.75 14.40 -8.98
CA SER A 29 -8.58 14.82 -9.76
C SER A 29 -8.11 13.72 -10.70
N ASP A 30 -7.47 14.14 -11.79
CA ASP A 30 -6.96 13.17 -12.77
C ASP A 30 -5.91 12.25 -12.17
N SER A 31 -5.01 12.80 -11.35
CA SER A 31 -3.95 12.01 -10.75
C SER A 31 -4.51 10.92 -9.85
N TYR A 32 -5.49 11.30 -9.03
CA TYR A 32 -6.11 10.34 -8.11
C TYR A 32 -6.80 9.22 -8.90
N GLN A 33 -7.60 9.60 -9.89
CA GLN A 33 -8.32 8.62 -10.69
C GLN A 33 -7.38 7.70 -11.44
N LYS A 34 -6.34 8.27 -12.04
CA LYS A 34 -5.36 7.48 -12.76
C LYS A 34 -4.67 6.49 -11.84
N GLN A 35 -4.21 6.97 -10.68
CA GLN A 35 -3.53 6.10 -9.71
C GLN A 35 -4.44 4.99 -9.23
N LEU A 36 -5.69 5.33 -8.92
CA LEU A 36 -6.64 4.34 -8.44
C LEU A 36 -6.87 3.27 -9.50
N ASN A 37 -7.07 3.69 -10.76
CA ASN A 37 -7.28 2.74 -11.84
C ASN A 37 -6.09 1.82 -12.04
N MET A 38 -4.89 2.38 -11.93
CA MET A 38 -3.68 1.58 -12.09
C MET A 38 -3.50 0.53 -11.01
N LEU A 39 -4.02 0.79 -9.81
CA LEU A 39 -3.86 -0.14 -8.70
C LEU A 39 -5.06 -1.06 -8.50
N SER A 40 -6.20 -0.74 -9.12
CA SER A 40 -7.43 -1.50 -8.91
C SER A 40 -7.74 -2.48 -10.02
N ALA A 41 -6.86 -2.62 -10.99
CA ALA A 41 -7.11 -3.55 -12.09
C ALA A 41 -7.24 -4.97 -11.55
N GLU A 42 -8.24 -5.67 -12.05
CA GLU A 42 -8.56 -7.02 -11.56
C GLU A 42 -7.37 -7.96 -11.67
N GLU A 43 -6.60 -7.81 -12.71
CA GLU A 43 -5.45 -8.69 -12.93
C GLU A 43 -4.36 -8.50 -11.88
N LEU A 44 -4.44 -7.45 -11.07
CA LEU A 44 -3.47 -7.22 -10.01
C LEU A 44 -3.87 -7.85 -8.68
N ASP A 45 -5.09 -8.35 -8.56
CA ASP A 45 -5.58 -8.87 -7.29
C ASP A 45 -4.68 -9.97 -6.74
N ALA A 46 -4.27 -10.89 -7.59
CA ALA A 46 -3.39 -11.98 -7.16
C ALA A 46 -2.03 -11.45 -6.72
N LYS A 47 -1.53 -10.43 -7.40
CA LYS A 47 -0.24 -9.85 -7.05
C LYS A 47 -0.29 -9.12 -5.72
N PHE A 48 -1.40 -8.45 -5.44
CA PHE A 48 -1.62 -7.83 -4.15
C PHE A 48 -1.69 -8.88 -3.04
N ALA A 49 -2.47 -9.93 -3.28
CA ALA A 49 -2.63 -10.99 -2.29
C ALA A 49 -1.31 -11.69 -2.00
N ASP A 50 -0.54 -11.95 -3.04
CA ASP A 50 0.75 -12.62 -2.90
C ASP A 50 1.71 -11.82 -2.01
N ARG A 51 1.59 -10.50 -2.03
CA ARG A 51 2.44 -9.61 -1.26
C ARG A 51 1.80 -9.12 0.02
N LYS A 52 0.63 -9.65 0.36
CA LYS A 52 -0.15 -9.21 1.53
C LYS A 52 -0.33 -7.70 1.50
N LEU A 53 -0.64 -7.18 0.33
CA LEU A 53 -0.74 -5.73 0.09
C LEU A 53 -2.20 -5.33 0.01
N ILE A 54 -2.55 -4.25 0.71
CA ILE A 54 -3.89 -3.69 0.65
C ILE A 54 -3.82 -2.20 0.33
N LEU A 55 -4.93 -1.68 -0.16
CA LEU A 55 -5.04 -0.27 -0.52
C LEU A 55 -6.05 0.40 0.39
N ILE A 56 -5.64 1.50 1.02
CA ILE A 56 -6.52 2.33 1.84
C ILE A 56 -6.62 3.68 1.17
N LYS A 57 -7.86 4.15 0.97
CA LYS A 57 -8.11 5.44 0.34
C LYS A 57 -8.50 6.46 1.38
N ASP A 58 -7.94 7.66 1.24
CA ASP A 58 -8.41 8.82 1.99
C ASP A 58 -8.36 8.67 3.50
N SER A 59 -7.24 8.16 3.98
CA SER A 59 -6.99 8.07 5.40
C SER A 59 -6.95 9.48 5.99
N LYS A 60 -7.79 9.74 6.97
CA LYS A 60 -7.95 11.10 7.49
C LYS A 60 -6.73 11.63 8.19
N GLU A 61 -5.98 10.77 8.84
CA GLU A 61 -4.81 11.19 9.57
C GLU A 61 -3.61 11.42 8.67
N HIS A 62 -3.57 10.71 7.54
CA HIS A 62 -2.41 10.74 6.65
C HIS A 62 -2.65 11.55 5.40
N CYS A 63 -3.89 11.96 5.14
CA CYS A 63 -4.25 12.57 3.88
C CYS A 63 -4.84 13.96 4.04
N ASP A 64 -4.55 14.81 3.06
CA ASP A 64 -5.26 16.05 2.88
C ASP A 64 -5.74 16.05 1.42
N ASP A 65 -6.02 17.22 0.85
CA ASP A 65 -6.55 17.29 -0.50
C ASP A 65 -5.48 17.20 -1.58
N VAL A 66 -4.23 17.12 -1.19
CA VAL A 66 -3.12 17.07 -2.14
C VAL A 66 -2.87 15.61 -2.49
N PHE A 67 -2.71 15.33 -3.78
CA PHE A 67 -2.42 13.98 -4.23
C PHE A 67 -1.13 13.45 -3.60
N LYS A 68 -1.20 12.25 -3.07
CA LYS A 68 -0.04 11.60 -2.50
C LYS A 68 -0.30 10.11 -2.44
N ILE A 69 0.73 9.34 -2.67
CA ILE A 69 0.66 7.88 -2.49
C ILE A 69 1.82 7.48 -1.59
N MET A 70 1.52 6.63 -0.61
CA MET A 70 2.51 6.17 0.36
C MET A 70 2.43 4.66 0.48
N LEU A 71 3.59 4.03 0.68
CA LEU A 71 3.67 2.59 0.90
C LEU A 71 4.29 2.32 2.27
N TYR A 72 3.62 1.49 3.04
CA TYR A 72 4.12 1.04 4.34
C TYR A 72 4.42 -0.46 4.27
N GLY A 73 5.55 -0.85 4.83
CA GLY A 73 5.94 -2.26 4.86
C GLY A 73 5.26 -3.03 5.98
N LEU A 74 5.58 -4.31 6.08
CA LEU A 74 5.02 -5.14 7.14
C LEU A 74 5.41 -4.64 8.53
N ASP A 75 6.58 -4.04 8.66
CA ASP A 75 7.03 -3.52 9.93
C ASP A 75 6.36 -2.21 10.33
N GLY A 76 5.47 -1.71 9.47
CA GLY A 76 4.77 -0.46 9.75
C GLY A 76 5.52 0.79 9.33
N GLY A 77 6.73 0.65 8.81
CA GLY A 77 7.51 1.80 8.39
C GLY A 77 7.22 2.24 6.97
N MET A 78 7.30 3.55 6.73
CA MET A 78 7.07 4.08 5.39
C MET A 78 8.24 3.73 4.48
N LYS A 79 7.93 3.16 3.32
CA LYS A 79 8.93 2.73 2.35
C LYS A 79 8.93 3.59 1.10
N LEU A 80 7.83 4.25 0.81
CA LEU A 80 7.70 5.09 -0.39
C LEU A 80 6.71 6.21 -0.11
N SER A 81 7.01 7.38 -0.62
CA SER A 81 6.07 8.50 -0.58
C SER A 81 6.29 9.28 -1.87
N SER A 82 5.21 9.54 -2.59
CA SER A 82 5.30 10.24 -3.86
C SER A 82 4.13 11.19 -4.05
N SER A 83 4.40 12.33 -4.63
CA SER A 83 3.36 13.29 -4.99
C SER A 83 2.97 13.17 -6.47
N THR A 84 3.53 12.17 -7.15
CA THR A 84 3.15 11.88 -8.54
C THR A 84 2.73 10.42 -8.64
N VAL A 85 2.01 10.10 -9.73
CA VAL A 85 1.51 8.76 -9.97
C VAL A 85 2.67 7.75 -10.06
N VAL A 86 2.50 6.61 -9.41
CA VAL A 86 3.50 5.55 -9.37
C VAL A 86 2.91 4.30 -10.03
N LYS A 87 3.70 3.64 -10.87
CA LYS A 87 3.23 2.44 -11.53
C LYS A 87 3.18 1.28 -10.54
N ALA A 88 2.18 0.41 -10.73
CA ALA A 88 2.03 -0.76 -9.87
C ALA A 88 3.31 -1.60 -9.86
N GLN A 89 3.93 -1.76 -11.03
CA GLN A 89 5.15 -2.55 -11.11
C GLN A 89 6.27 -1.98 -10.26
N GLU A 90 6.36 -0.66 -10.16
CA GLU A 90 7.38 -0.03 -9.32
C GLU A 90 7.16 -0.38 -7.86
N ILE A 91 5.90 -0.41 -7.44
CA ILE A 91 5.57 -0.77 -6.07
C ILE A 91 5.91 -2.24 -5.82
N PHE A 92 5.56 -3.11 -6.74
CA PHE A 92 5.85 -4.54 -6.61
C PHE A 92 7.35 -4.80 -6.56
N ASP A 93 8.11 -4.12 -7.41
CA ASP A 93 9.57 -4.29 -7.44
C ASP A 93 10.18 -3.85 -6.13
N LEU A 94 9.69 -2.76 -5.57
CA LEU A 94 10.20 -2.28 -4.30
C LEU A 94 9.90 -3.27 -3.18
N ILE A 95 8.68 -3.76 -3.13
CA ILE A 95 8.28 -4.75 -2.12
C ILE A 95 9.13 -6.01 -2.26
N ASP A 96 9.34 -6.47 -3.49
CA ASP A 96 10.07 -7.72 -3.72
C ASP A 96 11.54 -7.60 -3.34
N SER A 97 12.05 -6.38 -3.21
CA SER A 97 13.43 -6.17 -2.78
C SER A 97 13.56 -6.12 -1.25
N MET A 98 12.46 -6.11 -0.54
CA MET A 98 12.49 -6.01 0.93
C MET A 98 12.90 -7.32 1.56
N PRO A 99 13.70 -7.29 2.65
CA PRO A 99 14.18 -8.54 3.26
C PRO A 99 13.06 -9.48 3.69
N MET A 100 12.00 -8.97 4.29
CA MET A 100 10.93 -9.85 4.73
C MET A 100 10.20 -10.48 3.56
N ARG A 101 10.01 -9.72 2.49
CA ARG A 101 9.38 -10.25 1.28
C ARG A 101 10.27 -11.30 0.63
N ARG A 102 11.56 -11.04 0.59
CA ARG A 102 12.50 -12.01 0.02
C ARG A 102 12.48 -13.31 0.82
N ALA A 103 12.38 -13.21 2.13
CA ALA A 103 12.25 -14.38 2.96
C ALA A 103 10.97 -15.16 2.66
N GLU A 104 9.87 -14.46 2.43
CA GLU A 104 8.62 -15.10 2.04
C GLU A 104 8.78 -15.88 0.75
N ILE A 105 9.43 -15.28 -0.24
CA ILE A 105 9.64 -15.94 -1.52
C ILE A 105 10.53 -17.16 -1.36
N MET A 106 11.58 -17.03 -0.59
CA MET A 106 12.50 -18.15 -0.36
C MET A 106 11.82 -19.30 0.34
N ARG A 107 11.01 -19.01 1.35
CA ARG A 107 10.28 -20.05 2.06
C ARG A 107 9.35 -20.81 1.13
N ARG A 108 8.68 -20.06 0.25
CA ARG A 108 7.73 -20.67 -0.67
C ARG A 108 8.42 -21.53 -1.72
N ASN A 109 9.57 -21.06 -2.21
CA ASN A 109 10.25 -21.79 -3.28
C ASN A 109 11.19 -22.85 -2.77
N GLY A 110 11.89 -22.52 -1.71
CA GLY A 110 12.93 -23.38 -1.33
C GLY A 110 12.60 -24.30 -0.28
N LYS A 111 11.80 -23.98 0.34
CA LYS A 111 11.56 -24.74 1.17
C LYS A 111 12.59 -25.21 1.69
N SER A 112 13.21 -25.09 1.89
CA SER A 112 14.27 -25.68 2.33
C SER A 112 14.74 -25.46 2.96
#